data_1b59ffe4d0e01f2dd86595c98779ef25
#
_entry.id   1b59ffe4d0e01f2dd86595c98779ef25
#
_cell.length_a   1.000
_cell.length_b   1.000
_cell.length_c   1.000
_cell.angle_alpha   90.00
_cell.angle_beta   90.00
_cell.angle_gamma   90.00
#
_symmetry.space_group_name_H-M   'P 1'
#
loop_
_entity.id
_entity.type
_entity.pdbx_description
1 polymer ?
#
loop_
_entity_poly.entity_id
_entity_poly.type
_entity_poly.pdbx_seq_one_letter_code
_entity_poly.pdbx_strand_id
1 'polypeptide(L)'
;MTTQFQDTLKDSMDKLNIIAAKKGNLVKTQTPVAFLTATCYLDNDNAVVHFNAFKDDPGLLVTLLKTAMDSSPELAYLMGQTIANLNQNSYDTLSQGVFDAEQTFKKGN
;
A
#
# COMPACT_ATOMS: atom_id res chain seq x y z
N MET A 1 -19.76 -3.84 13.95
CA MET A 1 -19.65 -2.44 13.55
C MET A 1 -20.99 -1.90 13.12
N THR A 2 -21.24 -0.63 13.41
CA THR A 2 -22.48 0.01 13.00
C THR A 2 -22.37 0.48 11.56
N THR A 3 -23.51 0.60 10.89
CA THR A 3 -23.58 1.15 9.54
C THR A 3 -22.98 2.55 9.48
N GLN A 4 -23.21 3.37 10.53
CA GLN A 4 -22.66 4.72 10.59
C GLN A 4 -21.13 4.72 10.54
N PHE A 5 -20.48 3.80 11.27
CA PHE A 5 -19.03 3.69 11.24
C PHE A 5 -18.54 3.34 9.83
N GLN A 6 -19.19 2.37 9.19
CA GLN A 6 -18.81 1.93 7.85
C GLN A 6 -18.98 3.06 6.83
N ASP A 7 -20.06 3.82 6.91
CA ASP A 7 -20.30 4.94 6.01
C ASP A 7 -19.25 6.04 6.21
N THR A 8 -18.90 6.35 7.45
CA THR A 8 -17.88 7.35 7.76
C THR A 8 -16.52 6.92 7.25
N LEU A 9 -16.17 5.66 7.45
CA LEU A 9 -14.90 5.10 6.98
C LEU A 9 -14.82 5.16 5.45
N LYS A 10 -15.89 4.75 4.77
CA LYS A 10 -15.95 4.78 3.32
C LYS A 10 -15.77 6.21 2.80
N ASP A 11 -16.48 7.17 3.39
CA ASP A 11 -16.36 8.57 2.99
C ASP A 11 -14.95 9.11 3.17
N SER A 12 -14.31 8.77 4.28
CA SER A 12 -12.92 9.17 4.55
C SER A 12 -11.96 8.56 3.55
N MET A 13 -12.14 7.28 3.21
CA MET A 13 -11.30 6.59 2.23
C MET A 13 -11.49 7.19 0.83
N ASP A 14 -12.73 7.51 0.46
CA ASP A 14 -13.02 8.12 -0.84
C ASP A 14 -12.31 9.49 -0.96
N LYS A 15 -12.34 10.28 0.10
CA LYS A 15 -11.65 11.58 0.14
C LYS A 15 -10.13 11.41 0.01
N LEU A 16 -9.55 10.43 0.70
CA LEU A 16 -8.11 10.16 0.60
C LEU A 16 -7.73 9.70 -0.80
N ASN A 17 -8.58 8.89 -1.43
CA ASN A 17 -8.34 8.44 -2.80
C ASN A 17 -8.37 9.60 -3.79
N ILE A 18 -9.30 10.54 -3.62
CA ILE A 18 -9.36 11.74 -4.46
C ILE A 18 -8.08 12.57 -4.28
N ILE A 19 -7.61 12.71 -3.06
CA ILE A 19 -6.39 13.44 -2.74
C ILE A 19 -5.19 12.78 -3.39
N ALA A 20 -5.07 11.44 -3.30
CA ALA A 20 -4.00 10.70 -3.92
C ALA A 20 -3.99 10.88 -5.44
N ALA A 21 -5.17 10.89 -6.06
CA ALA A 21 -5.30 11.10 -7.51
C ALA A 21 -4.87 12.50 -7.93
N LYS A 22 -4.99 13.49 -7.05
CA LYS A 22 -4.60 14.89 -7.33
C LYS A 22 -3.14 15.19 -7.02
N LYS A 23 -2.35 14.19 -6.66
CA LYS A 23 -0.90 14.32 -6.49
C LYS A 23 -0.45 15.41 -5.52
N GLY A 24 -0.70 15.20 -4.25
CA GLY A 24 0.02 15.97 -3.25
C GLY A 24 -0.49 17.35 -2.93
N ASN A 25 -1.68 17.65 -3.31
CA ASN A 25 -2.30 18.90 -2.89
C ASN A 25 -2.83 18.77 -1.45
N LEU A 26 -2.01 18.24 -0.53
CA LEU A 26 -2.47 17.73 0.74
C LEU A 26 -2.15 18.60 1.92
N VAL A 27 -0.94 19.10 2.00
CA VAL A 27 -0.45 19.77 3.20
C VAL A 27 0.33 20.98 2.80
N LYS A 28 0.11 22.08 3.50
CA LYS A 28 0.77 23.36 3.18
C LYS A 28 2.22 23.40 3.64
N THR A 29 2.54 22.71 4.74
CA THR A 29 3.87 22.81 5.37
C THR A 29 4.75 21.61 5.10
N GLN A 30 4.15 20.47 4.73
CA GLN A 30 4.87 19.26 4.38
C GLN A 30 4.28 18.71 3.10
N THR A 31 5.11 18.47 2.12
CA THR A 31 4.68 17.93 0.84
C THR A 31 4.82 16.42 0.87
N PRO A 32 3.71 15.68 0.80
CA PRO A 32 3.81 14.21 0.72
C PRO A 32 4.47 13.81 -0.59
N VAL A 33 5.39 12.85 -0.52
CA VAL A 33 6.10 12.35 -1.70
C VAL A 33 5.73 10.92 -2.02
N ALA A 34 5.08 10.24 -1.08
CA ALA A 34 4.56 8.89 -1.30
C ALA A 34 3.31 8.70 -0.45
N PHE A 35 2.32 8.02 -1.00
CA PHE A 35 1.03 7.82 -0.36
C PHE A 35 0.42 6.53 -0.89
N LEU A 36 -0.13 5.73 0.01
CA LEU A 36 -0.73 4.46 -0.37
C LEU A 36 -2.00 4.24 0.42
N THR A 37 -3.09 3.94 -0.28
CA THR A 37 -4.34 3.50 0.35
C THR A 37 -4.81 2.19 -0.25
N ALA A 38 -5.40 1.36 0.58
CA ALA A 38 -6.03 0.13 0.14
C ALA A 38 -7.25 -0.10 1.00
N THR A 39 -8.38 -0.43 0.36
CA THR A 39 -9.63 -0.70 1.05
C THR A 39 -10.25 -1.97 0.45
N CYS A 40 -10.71 -2.86 1.32
CA CYS A 40 -11.37 -4.08 0.91
C CYS A 40 -12.85 -3.99 1.26
N TYR A 41 -13.69 -4.29 0.29
CA TYR A 41 -15.14 -4.35 0.47
C TYR A 41 -15.61 -5.77 0.18
N LEU A 42 -16.70 -6.18 0.84
CA LEU A 42 -17.34 -7.44 0.54
C LEU A 42 -18.59 -7.17 -0.30
N ASP A 43 -18.67 -7.84 -1.45
CA ASP A 43 -19.81 -7.78 -2.35
C ASP A 43 -20.25 -9.20 -2.61
N ASN A 44 -21.37 -9.63 -1.99
CA ASN A 44 -21.91 -10.99 -2.11
C ASN A 44 -20.82 -12.05 -1.81
N ASP A 45 -20.09 -11.88 -0.71
CA ASP A 45 -19.01 -12.75 -0.27
C ASP A 45 -17.76 -12.71 -1.15
N ASN A 46 -17.73 -11.85 -2.15
CA ASN A 46 -16.53 -11.61 -2.95
C ASN A 46 -15.80 -10.39 -2.45
N ALA A 47 -14.48 -10.49 -2.32
CA ALA A 47 -13.67 -9.36 -1.91
C ALA A 47 -13.36 -8.47 -3.12
N VAL A 48 -13.67 -7.20 -2.99
CA VAL A 48 -13.30 -6.18 -3.98
C VAL A 48 -12.30 -5.23 -3.32
N VAL A 49 -11.15 -5.03 -3.93
CA VAL A 49 -10.09 -4.20 -3.36
C VAL A 49 -9.90 -2.97 -4.23
N HIS A 50 -9.96 -1.81 -3.56
CA HIS A 50 -9.60 -0.54 -4.17
C HIS A 50 -8.22 -0.14 -3.66
N PHE A 51 -7.30 0.08 -4.57
CA PHE A 51 -5.91 0.37 -4.25
C PHE A 51 -5.47 1.63 -5.00
N ASN A 52 -4.87 2.55 -4.27
CA ASN A 52 -4.29 3.75 -4.85
C ASN A 52 -2.90 3.99 -4.30
N ALA A 53 -1.98 4.29 -5.20
CA ALA A 53 -0.62 4.65 -4.82
C ALA A 53 -0.21 5.92 -5.55
N PHE A 54 0.24 6.90 -4.80
CA PHE A 54 0.86 8.11 -5.32
C PHE A 54 2.33 8.11 -4.96
N LYS A 55 3.17 8.48 -5.92
CA LYS A 55 4.61 8.54 -5.72
C LYS A 55 5.24 9.51 -6.70
N ASP A 56 6.21 10.28 -6.22
CA ASP A 56 7.09 11.05 -7.09
C ASP A 56 8.17 10.13 -7.66
N ASP A 57 8.63 9.17 -6.86
CA ASP A 57 9.65 8.20 -7.21
C ASP A 57 9.23 6.84 -6.66
N PRO A 58 9.23 5.78 -7.49
CA PRO A 58 8.84 4.44 -7.02
C PRO A 58 9.60 3.96 -5.78
N GLY A 59 10.85 4.36 -5.63
CA GLY A 59 11.65 4.01 -4.45
C GLY A 59 11.07 4.56 -3.16
N LEU A 60 10.31 5.66 -3.22
CA LEU A 60 9.69 6.25 -2.04
C LEU A 60 8.58 5.37 -1.48
N LEU A 61 7.88 4.60 -2.30
CA LEU A 61 6.90 3.63 -1.81
C LEU A 61 7.58 2.49 -1.06
N VAL A 62 8.73 2.04 -1.53
CA VAL A 62 9.52 1.03 -0.83
C VAL A 62 9.95 1.56 0.53
N THR A 63 10.46 2.80 0.57
CA THR A 63 10.84 3.45 1.83
C THR A 63 9.65 3.58 2.78
N LEU A 64 8.49 3.96 2.26
CA LEU A 64 7.26 4.09 3.05
C LEU A 64 6.89 2.76 3.70
N LEU A 65 6.84 1.69 2.91
CA LEU A 65 6.47 0.35 3.41
C LEU A 65 7.51 -0.19 4.39
N LYS A 66 8.79 -0.04 4.06
CA LYS A 66 9.87 -0.48 4.94
C LYS A 66 9.81 0.23 6.28
N THR A 67 9.69 1.54 6.27
CA THR A 67 9.65 2.33 7.50
C THR A 67 8.41 2.00 8.32
N ALA A 68 7.27 1.81 7.65
CA ALA A 68 6.05 1.42 8.34
C ALA A 68 6.20 0.05 9.02
N MET A 69 6.82 -0.92 8.37
CA MET A 69 7.06 -2.24 8.97
C MET A 69 8.06 -2.17 10.11
N ASP A 70 9.10 -1.35 9.98
CA ASP A 70 10.09 -1.16 11.04
C ASP A 70 9.45 -0.53 12.28
N SER A 71 8.44 0.32 12.09
CA SER A 71 7.77 1.03 13.17
C SER A 71 6.60 0.26 13.78
N SER A 72 6.09 -0.74 13.07
CA SER A 72 4.91 -1.51 13.50
C SER A 72 5.16 -3.00 13.37
N PRO A 73 5.47 -3.69 14.48
CA PRO A 73 5.60 -5.15 14.45
C PRO A 73 4.33 -5.85 13.97
N GLU A 74 3.16 -5.28 14.26
CA GLU A 74 1.90 -5.83 13.77
C GLU A 74 1.82 -5.81 12.25
N LEU A 75 2.21 -4.71 11.64
CA LEU A 75 2.22 -4.61 10.18
C LEU A 75 3.19 -5.61 9.56
N ALA A 76 4.39 -5.72 10.13
CA ALA A 76 5.39 -6.68 9.65
C ALA A 76 4.85 -8.12 9.74
N TYR A 77 4.17 -8.46 10.83
CA TYR A 77 3.56 -9.78 11.00
C TYR A 77 2.48 -10.03 9.95
N LEU A 78 1.60 -9.06 9.73
CA LEU A 78 0.54 -9.18 8.73
C LEU A 78 1.10 -9.33 7.32
N MET A 79 2.16 -8.61 7.00
CA MET A 79 2.83 -8.75 5.71
C MET A 79 3.41 -10.14 5.53
N GLY A 80 4.02 -10.68 6.59
CA GLY A 80 4.54 -12.05 6.56
C GLY A 80 3.45 -13.08 6.31
N GLN A 81 2.33 -12.94 7.01
CA GLN A 81 1.18 -13.83 6.81
C GLN A 81 0.62 -13.72 5.38
N THR A 82 0.57 -12.51 4.85
CA THR A 82 0.10 -12.27 3.50
C THR A 82 0.98 -12.99 2.49
N ILE A 83 2.30 -12.86 2.64
CA ILE A 83 3.26 -13.52 1.75
C ILE A 83 3.09 -15.04 1.81
N ALA A 84 2.91 -15.59 3.01
CA ALA A 84 2.73 -17.03 3.20
C ALA A 84 1.45 -17.55 2.54
N ASN A 85 0.48 -16.69 2.30
CA ASN A 85 -0.81 -17.06 1.73
C ASN A 85 -0.95 -16.68 0.25
N LEU A 86 0.11 -16.20 -0.39
CA LEU A 86 0.06 -15.87 -1.81
C LEU A 86 -0.13 -17.14 -2.66
N ASN A 87 -0.89 -17.02 -3.74
CA ASN A 87 -0.95 -18.09 -4.73
C ASN A 87 0.38 -18.15 -5.51
N GLN A 88 0.57 -19.21 -6.28
CA GLN A 88 1.85 -19.44 -6.96
C GLN A 88 2.23 -18.28 -7.89
N ASN A 89 1.26 -17.76 -8.65
CA ASN A 89 1.55 -16.67 -9.58
C ASN A 89 1.99 -15.39 -8.85
N SER A 90 1.29 -15.04 -7.78
CA SER A 90 1.64 -13.86 -6.98
C SER A 90 2.98 -14.03 -6.27
N TYR A 91 3.25 -15.24 -5.80
CA TYR A 91 4.53 -15.54 -5.17
C TYR A 91 5.68 -15.41 -6.18
N ASP A 92 5.49 -15.93 -7.39
CA ASP A 92 6.50 -15.83 -8.45
C ASP A 92 6.76 -14.37 -8.83
N THR A 93 5.71 -13.57 -8.92
CA THR A 93 5.83 -12.14 -9.21
C THR A 93 6.62 -11.42 -8.11
N LEU A 94 6.30 -11.73 -6.85
CA LEU A 94 7.02 -11.16 -5.72
C LEU A 94 8.50 -11.57 -5.74
N SER A 95 8.76 -12.85 -5.97
CA SER A 95 10.13 -13.38 -6.01
C SER A 95 10.94 -12.73 -7.14
N GLN A 96 10.32 -12.52 -8.29
CA GLN A 96 10.99 -11.84 -9.40
C GLN A 96 11.29 -10.39 -9.04
N GLY A 97 10.37 -9.72 -8.36
CA GLY A 97 10.60 -8.35 -7.90
C GLY A 97 11.77 -8.26 -6.92
N VAL A 98 11.88 -9.21 -6.00
CA VAL A 98 13.01 -9.28 -5.06
C VAL A 98 14.32 -9.50 -5.81
N PHE A 99 14.33 -10.44 -6.76
CA PHE A 99 15.52 -10.72 -7.57
C PHE A 99 15.97 -9.47 -8.34
N ASP A 100 15.02 -8.80 -9.00
CA ASP A 100 15.33 -7.60 -9.78
C ASP A 100 15.89 -6.49 -8.91
N ALA A 101 15.31 -6.30 -7.72
CA ALA A 101 15.78 -5.30 -6.77
C ALA A 101 17.20 -5.59 -6.31
N GLU A 102 17.52 -6.86 -6.01
CA GLU A 102 18.86 -7.26 -5.61
C GLU A 102 19.88 -7.01 -6.72
N GLN A 103 19.51 -7.34 -7.97
CA GLN A 103 20.40 -7.09 -9.10
C GLN A 103 20.67 -5.62 -9.31
N THR A 104 19.63 -4.79 -9.22
CA THR A 104 19.76 -3.34 -9.34
C THR A 104 20.67 -2.78 -8.25
N PHE A 105 20.49 -3.24 -7.01
CA PHE A 105 21.30 -2.80 -5.88
C PHE A 105 22.77 -3.16 -6.08
N LYS A 106 23.06 -4.36 -6.54
CA LYS A 106 24.44 -4.81 -6.79
C LYS A 106 25.10 -4.00 -7.91
N LYS A 107 24.33 -3.67 -8.96
CA LYS A 107 24.86 -2.89 -10.08
C LYS A 107 25.03 -1.41 -9.75
N GLY A 108 24.20 -0.89 -8.85
CA GLY A 108 24.25 0.50 -8.44
C GLY A 108 25.42 0.86 -7.53
N ASN A 109 26.09 -0.15 -7.05
CA ASN A 109 27.24 0.03 -6.19
C ASN A 109 28.50 -0.49 -6.88
#